data_59a8f16252bd6ad3a6d9a4e68a17364c
#
_entry.id   59a8f16252bd6ad3a6d9a4e68a17364c
#
_cell.length_a   1.000
_cell.length_b   1.000
_cell.length_c   1.000
_cell.angle_alpha   90.00
_cell.angle_beta   90.00
_cell.angle_gamma   90.00
#
_symmetry.space_group_name_H-M   'P 1'
#
loop_
_entity.id
_entity.type
_entity.pdbx_description
1 polymer ?
#
loop_
_entity_poly.entity_id
_entity_poly.type
_entity_poly.pdbx_seq_one_letter_code
_entity_poly.pdbx_strand_id
1 'polypeptide(L)'
;AEADYTRCAGAVCLDANGMLCQARDSGKGRAGPGRVPTGSGGRSQDDYSKGGGAVKFRSAYTVLKVGDQFTALPFFATDDSRLLPEIAQGALLTSNDIKGLTLHAGRFTSLTGQEQTNRDSLRLKEADVFGGTYAFTDSLSTSLYYSKVEDYWRKYYANVNWALPLSDKQGLVFDFNFYDTKSDGQGLQRAEKDGVTKLDNRAFSLSGAYNIGAHTFTLAYQKVTGDGDYGYGVDGGGTVFLANSVARSDFNA
;
A
#
# COMPACT_ATOMS: atom_id res chain seq x y z
N ALA A 1 20.65 7.56 -3.96
CA ALA A 1 20.81 8.12 -2.60
C ALA A 1 19.47 8.65 -2.14
N GLU A 2 19.07 8.28 -0.96
CA GLU A 2 17.85 8.73 -0.27
C GLU A 2 18.26 9.61 0.90
N ALA A 3 17.53 10.68 1.12
CA ALA A 3 17.71 11.55 2.26
C ALA A 3 16.36 11.93 2.84
N ASP A 4 16.14 11.55 4.08
CA ASP A 4 14.97 11.93 4.87
C ASP A 4 15.37 12.91 5.93
N TYR A 5 14.60 13.98 6.04
CA TYR A 5 14.82 15.02 7.04
C TYR A 5 13.50 15.33 7.76
N THR A 6 13.51 15.22 9.08
CA THR A 6 12.39 15.63 9.92
C THR A 6 12.87 16.65 10.94
N ARG A 7 12.22 17.81 11.01
CA ARG A 7 12.45 18.83 12.02
C ARG A 7 11.15 19.22 12.70
N CYS A 8 11.17 19.20 14.03
CA CYS A 8 10.01 19.54 14.86
C CYS A 8 10.24 20.80 15.68
N ALA A 9 9.16 21.59 15.82
CA ALA A 9 9.06 22.69 16.77
C ALA A 9 7.75 22.52 17.54
N GLY A 10 7.81 21.97 18.74
CA GLY A 10 6.62 21.63 19.53
C GLY A 10 5.74 20.57 18.84
N ALA A 11 4.49 20.90 18.63
CA ALA A 11 3.49 20.01 18.01
C ALA A 11 3.56 19.97 16.47
N VAL A 12 4.42 20.77 15.85
CA VAL A 12 4.52 20.86 14.37
C VAL A 12 5.87 20.32 13.93
N CYS A 13 5.84 19.42 12.94
CA CYS A 13 7.04 18.87 12.30
C CYS A 13 6.98 19.11 10.79
N LEU A 14 8.13 19.38 10.21
CA LEU A 14 8.34 19.40 8.77
C LEU A 14 9.10 18.15 8.35
N ASP A 15 8.55 17.41 7.41
CA ASP A 15 9.22 16.32 6.73
C ASP A 15 9.65 16.79 5.34
N ALA A 16 10.87 16.48 4.97
CA ALA A 16 11.33 16.61 3.59
C ALA A 16 12.05 15.33 3.20
N ASN A 17 11.72 14.79 2.04
CA ASN A 17 12.42 13.66 1.47
C ASN A 17 12.95 14.03 0.08
N GLY A 18 14.12 13.52 -0.25
CA GLY A 18 14.74 13.68 -1.54
C GLY A 18 15.42 12.40 -1.96
N MET A 19 15.15 11.95 -3.18
CA MET A 19 15.71 10.74 -3.73
C MET A 19 16.38 11.03 -5.06
N LEU A 20 17.62 10.59 -5.18
CA LEU A 20 18.41 10.69 -6.39
C LEU A 20 18.80 9.30 -6.87
N CYS A 21 18.43 8.98 -8.10
CA CYS A 21 18.92 7.79 -8.78
C CYS A 21 19.76 8.18 -9.98
N GLN A 22 20.93 7.58 -10.09
CA GLN A 22 21.79 7.67 -11.24
C GLN A 22 21.91 6.28 -11.86
N ALA A 23 21.41 6.13 -13.07
CA ALA A 23 21.60 4.92 -13.84
C ALA A 23 22.86 5.10 -14.70
N ARG A 24 23.83 4.19 -14.60
CA ARG A 24 24.91 4.08 -15.59
C ARG A 24 24.46 3.07 -16.63
N ASP A 25 24.09 3.55 -17.80
CA ASP A 25 23.87 2.67 -18.94
C ASP A 25 25.24 2.25 -19.50
N SER A 26 25.58 0.97 -19.39
CA SER A 26 26.77 0.39 -19.94
C SER A 26 26.58 -0.20 -21.34
N GLY A 27 25.43 -0.01 -21.98
CA GLY A 27 25.08 -0.65 -23.23
C GLY A 27 24.23 0.17 -24.19
N LYS A 28 24.52 0.04 -25.49
CA LYS A 28 23.74 0.59 -26.61
C LYS A 28 22.40 -0.17 -26.78
N GLY A 29 21.61 -0.34 -25.73
CA GLY A 29 20.42 -1.15 -25.73
C GLY A 29 19.14 -0.36 -25.46
N ARG A 30 18.03 -0.92 -25.90
CA ARG A 30 16.65 -0.50 -25.62
C ARG A 30 16.44 -0.24 -24.13
N ALA A 31 15.45 0.61 -23.81
CA ALA A 31 14.98 0.82 -22.45
C ALA A 31 15.03 -0.47 -21.65
N GLY A 32 15.75 -0.47 -20.54
CA GLY A 32 15.83 -1.62 -19.64
C GLY A 32 14.45 -1.96 -19.04
N PRO A 33 14.34 -2.98 -18.21
CA PRO A 33 13.06 -3.55 -17.72
C PRO A 33 12.29 -2.59 -16.78
N GLY A 34 12.05 -1.33 -17.22
CA GLY A 34 11.20 -0.38 -16.52
C GLY A 34 11.70 0.06 -15.15
N ARG A 35 13.01 0.12 -14.94
CA ARG A 35 13.61 0.54 -13.65
C ARG A 35 13.87 2.03 -13.56
N VAL A 36 13.92 2.71 -14.70
CA VAL A 36 14.17 4.15 -14.84
C VAL A 36 13.24 4.72 -15.90
N PRO A 37 12.87 6.01 -15.83
CA PRO A 37 12.06 6.65 -16.84
C PRO A 37 12.68 6.53 -18.23
N THR A 38 11.83 6.40 -19.23
CA THR A 38 12.24 6.38 -20.62
C THR A 38 12.18 7.81 -21.17
N GLY A 39 13.27 8.31 -21.65
CA GLY A 39 13.34 9.62 -22.31
C GLY A 39 12.66 9.62 -23.68
N SER A 40 12.51 10.80 -24.30
CA SER A 40 11.85 11.01 -25.60
C SER A 40 12.46 10.22 -26.76
N GLY A 41 13.70 9.75 -26.62
CA GLY A 41 14.38 8.90 -27.59
C GLY A 41 14.23 7.40 -27.40
N GLY A 42 13.35 6.94 -26.49
CA GLY A 42 13.16 5.53 -26.19
C GLY A 42 14.31 4.89 -25.41
N ARG A 43 15.23 5.68 -24.88
CA ARG A 43 16.34 5.21 -24.03
C ARG A 43 16.03 5.53 -22.57
N SER A 44 16.56 4.73 -21.67
CA SER A 44 16.53 5.03 -20.23
C SER A 44 17.22 6.37 -19.95
N GLN A 45 16.67 7.15 -19.03
CA GLN A 45 17.33 8.36 -18.54
C GLN A 45 18.54 7.99 -17.68
N ASP A 46 19.62 8.77 -17.80
CA ASP A 46 20.87 8.52 -17.07
C ASP A 46 20.72 8.86 -15.58
N ASP A 47 19.88 9.83 -15.27
CA ASP A 47 19.56 10.26 -13.92
C ASP A 47 18.09 10.69 -13.79
N TYR A 48 17.54 10.53 -12.63
CA TYR A 48 16.25 11.10 -12.27
C TYR A 48 16.11 11.22 -10.74
N SER A 49 15.27 12.15 -10.31
CA SER A 49 15.09 12.45 -8.91
C SER A 49 13.61 12.62 -8.57
N LYS A 50 13.27 12.32 -7.34
CA LYS A 50 12.00 12.66 -6.71
C LYS A 50 12.26 13.43 -5.44
N GLY A 51 11.42 14.41 -5.15
CA GLY A 51 11.44 15.11 -3.88
C GLY A 51 10.01 15.34 -3.41
N GLY A 52 9.82 15.35 -2.10
CA GLY A 52 8.55 15.59 -1.48
C GLY A 52 8.69 16.26 -0.13
N GLY A 53 7.59 16.81 0.36
CA GLY A 53 7.52 17.42 1.67
C GLY A 53 6.15 17.31 2.29
N ALA A 54 6.12 17.20 3.60
CA ALA A 54 4.89 17.16 4.37
C ALA A 54 5.02 17.92 5.68
N VAL A 55 3.89 18.40 6.16
CA VAL A 55 3.75 18.99 7.49
C VAL A 55 3.02 17.99 8.38
N LYS A 56 3.52 17.79 9.60
CA LYS A 56 2.87 16.98 10.63
C LYS A 56 2.42 17.87 11.78
N PHE A 57 1.18 17.68 12.17
CA PHE A 57 0.61 18.25 13.40
C PHE A 57 0.37 17.12 14.39
N ARG A 58 0.93 17.25 15.58
CA ARG A 58 0.75 16.25 16.63
C ARG A 58 -0.03 16.84 17.81
N SER A 59 -1.03 16.10 18.28
CA SER A 59 -1.74 16.36 19.51
C SER A 59 -1.93 15.03 20.25
N ALA A 60 -1.40 14.90 21.45
CA ALA A 60 -1.34 13.65 22.21
C ALA A 60 -0.75 12.50 21.36
N TYR A 61 -1.50 11.44 21.14
CA TYR A 61 -1.12 10.30 20.29
C TYR A 61 -1.76 10.37 18.88
N THR A 62 -2.32 11.50 18.52
CA THR A 62 -2.88 11.76 17.18
C THR A 62 -1.92 12.59 16.35
N VAL A 63 -1.68 12.17 15.11
CA VAL A 63 -0.84 12.85 14.13
C VAL A 63 -1.64 13.07 12.85
N LEU A 64 -1.72 14.31 12.40
CA LEU A 64 -2.17 14.67 11.05
C LEU A 64 -0.95 14.99 10.19
N LYS A 65 -0.74 14.25 9.12
CA LYS A 65 0.30 14.49 8.12
C LYS A 65 -0.34 15.00 6.83
N VAL A 66 0.14 16.13 6.31
CA VAL A 66 -0.38 16.75 5.08
C VAL A 66 0.78 17.02 4.12
N GLY A 67 0.69 16.53 2.90
CA GLY A 67 1.71 16.66 1.87
C GLY A 67 2.10 15.33 1.25
N ASP A 68 3.33 15.27 0.77
CA ASP A 68 3.89 14.08 0.13
C ASP A 68 4.28 13.05 1.21
N GLN A 69 3.85 11.81 1.03
CA GLN A 69 4.05 10.78 2.02
C GLN A 69 4.04 9.36 1.46
N PHE A 70 4.72 8.48 2.15
CA PHE A 70 4.58 7.05 1.98
C PHE A 70 3.44 6.53 2.86
N THR A 71 2.65 5.64 2.31
CA THR A 71 1.51 5.04 3.00
C THR A 71 1.67 3.53 3.08
N ALA A 72 1.15 2.93 4.14
CA ALA A 72 1.16 1.48 4.35
C ALA A 72 -0.20 1.00 4.86
N LEU A 73 -1.28 1.57 4.30
CA LEU A 73 -2.64 1.16 4.63
C LEU A 73 -3.02 -0.11 3.86
N PRO A 74 -3.96 -0.92 4.32
CA PRO A 74 -4.24 -2.25 3.74
C PRO A 74 -4.56 -2.29 2.25
N PHE A 75 -5.06 -1.21 1.68
CA PHE A 75 -5.36 -1.10 0.25
C PHE A 75 -4.93 0.24 -0.35
N PHE A 76 -4.21 1.05 0.41
CA PHE A 76 -3.57 2.26 -0.07
C PHE A 76 -2.15 2.33 0.48
N ALA A 77 -1.24 1.63 -0.18
CA ALA A 77 0.17 1.59 0.17
C ALA A 77 1.00 1.98 -1.03
N THR A 78 1.99 2.82 -0.80
CA THR A 78 2.96 3.20 -1.82
C THR A 78 3.95 2.07 -2.04
N ASP A 79 4.18 1.71 -3.28
CA ASP A 79 5.12 0.67 -3.66
C ASP A 79 6.56 1.20 -3.66
N ASP A 80 7.47 0.46 -3.02
CA ASP A 80 8.89 0.77 -2.99
C ASP A 80 9.75 -0.35 -3.60
N SER A 81 9.16 -1.23 -4.37
CA SER A 81 9.85 -2.36 -5.00
C SER A 81 10.87 -1.98 -6.07
N ARG A 82 10.99 -0.71 -6.41
CA ARG A 82 11.91 -0.16 -7.43
C ARG A 82 12.90 0.85 -6.84
N LEU A 83 13.75 1.41 -7.69
CA LEU A 83 14.79 2.37 -7.28
C LEU A 83 14.25 3.65 -6.63
N LEU A 84 13.08 4.12 -7.06
CA LEU A 84 12.35 5.19 -6.40
C LEU A 84 10.93 4.73 -6.08
N PRO A 85 10.50 4.92 -4.84
CA PRO A 85 9.16 4.51 -4.41
C PRO A 85 8.07 5.41 -5.03
N GLU A 86 6.86 4.93 -4.97
CA GLU A 86 5.68 5.77 -5.19
C GLU A 86 5.57 6.82 -4.08
N ILE A 87 4.97 7.96 -4.41
CA ILE A 87 4.68 9.03 -3.46
C ILE A 87 3.21 9.38 -3.56
N ALA A 88 2.49 9.23 -2.47
CA ALA A 88 1.11 9.69 -2.32
C ALA A 88 1.08 11.12 -1.76
N GLN A 89 0.17 11.95 -2.29
CA GLN A 89 -0.05 13.29 -1.78
C GLN A 89 -1.46 13.44 -1.25
N GLY A 90 -1.55 13.96 -0.04
CA GLY A 90 -2.83 14.14 0.63
C GLY A 90 -2.68 14.41 2.12
N ALA A 91 -3.75 14.14 2.85
CA ALA A 91 -3.80 14.24 4.29
C ALA A 91 -4.10 12.87 4.91
N LEU A 92 -3.34 12.49 5.92
CA LEU A 92 -3.54 11.26 6.70
C LEU A 92 -3.51 11.58 8.19
N LEU A 93 -4.59 11.27 8.86
CA LEU A 93 -4.71 11.29 10.30
C LEU A 93 -4.51 9.87 10.83
N THR A 94 -3.60 9.74 11.80
CA THR A 94 -3.38 8.50 12.56
C THR A 94 -3.57 8.81 14.03
N SER A 95 -4.44 8.06 14.73
CA SER A 95 -4.71 8.25 16.15
C SER A 95 -4.53 6.95 16.92
N ASN A 96 -3.79 7.05 18.03
CA ASN A 96 -3.58 5.99 19.01
C ASN A 96 -4.04 6.47 20.42
N ASP A 97 -4.96 7.43 20.50
CA ASP A 97 -5.42 7.99 21.79
C ASP A 97 -6.23 6.99 22.62
N ILE A 98 -6.79 5.98 21.98
CA ILE A 98 -7.50 4.89 22.66
C ILE A 98 -6.57 3.68 22.73
N LYS A 99 -6.37 3.18 23.95
CA LYS A 99 -5.50 2.03 24.20
C LYS A 99 -5.95 0.81 23.37
N GLY A 100 -5.01 0.24 22.65
CA GLY A 100 -5.25 -0.93 21.79
C GLY A 100 -5.90 -0.60 20.44
N LEU A 101 -6.29 0.65 20.19
CA LEU A 101 -6.93 1.08 18.93
C LEU A 101 -6.02 2.03 18.14
N THR A 102 -5.68 1.66 16.93
CA THR A 102 -5.09 2.55 15.94
C THR A 102 -6.13 2.90 14.90
N LEU A 103 -6.44 4.17 14.75
CA LEU A 103 -7.38 4.69 13.74
C LEU A 103 -6.62 5.42 12.64
N HIS A 104 -7.13 5.28 11.42
CA HIS A 104 -6.67 6.02 10.26
C HIS A 104 -7.85 6.69 9.54
N ALA A 105 -7.65 7.94 9.12
CA ALA A 105 -8.56 8.63 8.21
C ALA A 105 -7.71 9.44 7.23
N GLY A 106 -7.84 9.19 5.94
CA GLY A 106 -7.01 9.83 4.93
C GLY A 106 -7.77 10.18 3.67
N ARG A 107 -7.32 11.27 3.02
CA ARG A 107 -7.73 11.69 1.68
C ARG A 107 -6.50 12.01 0.88
N PHE A 108 -6.36 11.36 -0.26
CA PHE A 108 -5.26 11.51 -1.19
C PHE A 108 -5.77 11.98 -2.54
N THR A 109 -5.05 12.91 -3.16
CA THR A 109 -5.47 13.57 -4.41
C THR A 109 -4.44 13.44 -5.52
N SER A 110 -3.32 12.79 -5.25
CA SER A 110 -2.25 12.61 -6.22
C SER A 110 -1.41 11.38 -5.85
N LEU A 111 -0.97 10.66 -6.88
CA LEU A 111 -0.07 9.52 -6.75
C LEU A 111 0.98 9.57 -7.86
N THR A 112 2.24 9.60 -7.47
CA THR A 112 3.39 9.55 -8.38
C THR A 112 3.94 8.15 -8.45
N GLY A 113 3.91 7.55 -9.64
CA GLY A 113 4.42 6.20 -9.86
C GLY A 113 5.94 6.10 -9.78
N GLN A 114 6.44 4.89 -9.64
CA GLN A 114 7.87 4.60 -9.43
C GLN A 114 8.77 5.04 -10.59
N GLU A 115 8.29 4.97 -11.82
CA GLU A 115 9.06 5.26 -13.04
C GLU A 115 8.93 6.71 -13.52
N GLN A 116 8.30 7.57 -12.74
CA GLN A 116 7.96 8.92 -13.17
C GLN A 116 8.32 9.93 -12.09
N THR A 117 8.68 11.12 -12.54
CA THR A 117 9.09 12.22 -11.66
C THR A 117 8.06 13.33 -11.57
N ASN A 118 7.09 13.34 -12.50
CA ASN A 118 6.04 14.33 -12.50
C ASN A 118 4.96 13.96 -11.49
N ARG A 119 4.45 14.98 -10.83
CA ARG A 119 3.37 14.87 -9.85
C ARG A 119 2.13 14.26 -10.49
N ASP A 120 1.44 13.41 -9.73
CA ASP A 120 0.22 12.73 -10.15
C ASP A 120 0.33 11.99 -11.49
N SER A 121 1.42 11.28 -11.67
CA SER A 121 1.64 10.51 -12.89
C SER A 121 0.64 9.37 -13.09
N LEU A 122 0.03 8.89 -12.01
CA LEU A 122 -0.99 7.85 -12.02
C LEU A 122 -2.42 8.40 -12.12
N ARG A 123 -2.57 9.74 -12.13
CA ARG A 123 -3.85 10.44 -12.31
C ARG A 123 -4.91 10.04 -11.30
N LEU A 124 -4.53 10.03 -10.03
CA LEU A 124 -5.45 9.80 -8.93
C LEU A 124 -6.37 11.01 -8.78
N LYS A 125 -7.68 10.85 -8.96
CA LYS A 125 -8.63 11.91 -8.71
C LYS A 125 -8.77 12.17 -7.21
N GLU A 126 -9.28 11.19 -6.49
CA GLU A 126 -9.42 11.22 -5.05
C GLU A 126 -9.45 9.79 -4.51
N ALA A 127 -8.76 9.56 -3.40
CA ALA A 127 -8.84 8.32 -2.65
C ALA A 127 -9.11 8.63 -1.17
N ASP A 128 -10.25 8.19 -0.69
CA ASP A 128 -10.63 8.25 0.71
C ASP A 128 -10.35 6.91 1.39
N VAL A 129 -9.75 6.98 2.57
CA VAL A 129 -9.46 5.81 3.39
C VAL A 129 -9.90 6.07 4.82
N PHE A 130 -10.63 5.14 5.40
CA PHE A 130 -11.03 5.19 6.80
C PHE A 130 -11.00 3.79 7.39
N GLY A 131 -10.51 3.67 8.63
CA GLY A 131 -10.52 2.39 9.32
C GLY A 131 -9.58 2.35 10.50
N GLY A 132 -9.34 1.15 10.99
CA GLY A 132 -8.43 0.97 12.11
C GLY A 132 -8.19 -0.48 12.47
N THR A 133 -7.26 -0.66 13.39
CA THR A 133 -6.88 -1.95 13.97
C THR A 133 -7.09 -1.89 15.48
N TYR A 134 -7.76 -2.89 16.01
CA TYR A 134 -7.96 -3.04 17.44
C TYR A 134 -7.29 -4.31 17.96
N ALA A 135 -6.41 -4.14 18.93
CA ALA A 135 -5.79 -5.23 19.68
C ALA A 135 -6.65 -5.56 20.91
N PHE A 136 -7.37 -6.68 20.85
CA PHE A 136 -8.15 -7.17 21.98
C PHE A 136 -7.25 -7.66 23.12
N THR A 137 -6.17 -8.32 22.71
CA THR A 137 -5.11 -8.81 23.60
C THR A 137 -3.76 -8.63 22.89
N ASP A 138 -2.66 -8.95 23.56
CA ASP A 138 -1.32 -8.96 22.93
C ASP A 138 -1.20 -9.99 21.81
N SER A 139 -2.12 -10.95 21.74
CA SER A 139 -2.10 -12.04 20.75
C SER A 139 -3.28 -12.05 19.80
N LEU A 140 -4.27 -11.20 19.96
CA LEU A 140 -5.45 -11.14 19.08
C LEU A 140 -5.73 -9.71 18.64
N SER A 141 -5.73 -9.47 17.36
CA SER A 141 -6.10 -8.19 16.77
C SER A 141 -7.04 -8.36 15.58
N THR A 142 -7.80 -7.32 15.30
CA THR A 142 -8.65 -7.22 14.10
C THR A 142 -8.48 -5.86 13.46
N SER A 143 -8.61 -5.83 12.14
CA SER A 143 -8.60 -4.60 11.36
C SER A 143 -9.86 -4.51 10.53
N LEU A 144 -10.44 -3.31 10.45
CA LEU A 144 -11.55 -2.99 9.57
C LEU A 144 -11.25 -1.68 8.86
N TYR A 145 -11.31 -1.69 7.53
CA TYR A 145 -11.06 -0.51 6.71
C TYR A 145 -12.06 -0.41 5.56
N TYR A 146 -12.27 0.82 5.14
CA TYR A 146 -13.02 1.19 3.96
C TYR A 146 -12.19 2.15 3.12
N SER A 147 -12.22 1.97 1.79
CA SER A 147 -11.64 2.92 0.84
C SER A 147 -12.60 3.16 -0.31
N LYS A 148 -12.62 4.41 -0.75
CA LYS A 148 -13.22 4.81 -2.01
C LYS A 148 -12.18 5.53 -2.85
N VAL A 149 -11.94 5.04 -4.05
CA VAL A 149 -11.14 5.71 -5.07
C VAL A 149 -12.11 6.19 -6.16
N GLU A 150 -12.20 7.51 -6.35
CA GLU A 150 -13.15 8.11 -7.27
C GLU A 150 -12.95 7.62 -8.69
N ASP A 151 -14.05 7.24 -9.33
CA ASP A 151 -14.10 6.64 -10.66
C ASP A 151 -13.39 5.29 -10.83
N TYR A 152 -13.03 4.63 -9.71
CA TYR A 152 -12.40 3.32 -9.75
C TYR A 152 -13.19 2.29 -8.95
N TRP A 153 -13.17 2.35 -7.61
CA TRP A 153 -13.79 1.34 -6.76
C TRP A 153 -14.13 1.83 -5.36
N ARG A 154 -14.91 1.00 -4.70
CA ARG A 154 -15.06 0.96 -3.25
C ARG A 154 -14.59 -0.38 -2.74
N LYS A 155 -13.76 -0.37 -1.70
CA LYS A 155 -13.22 -1.57 -1.06
C LYS A 155 -13.53 -1.58 0.43
N TYR A 156 -13.91 -2.74 0.93
CA TYR A 156 -13.94 -3.06 2.34
C TYR A 156 -12.86 -4.09 2.63
N TYR A 157 -12.22 -3.94 3.75
CA TYR A 157 -11.19 -4.85 4.23
C TYR A 157 -11.48 -5.25 5.66
N ALA A 158 -11.32 -6.54 5.96
CA ALA A 158 -11.33 -7.09 7.30
C ALA A 158 -10.15 -8.03 7.47
N ASN A 159 -9.50 -7.95 8.61
CA ASN A 159 -8.42 -8.86 9.01
C ASN A 159 -8.64 -9.34 10.44
N VAL A 160 -8.25 -10.58 10.69
CA VAL A 160 -8.09 -11.14 12.03
C VAL A 160 -6.72 -11.78 12.09
N ASN A 161 -5.90 -11.35 13.04
CA ASN A 161 -4.61 -11.96 13.34
C ASN A 161 -4.63 -12.53 14.76
N TRP A 162 -4.24 -13.78 14.90
CA TRP A 162 -4.25 -14.48 16.17
C TRP A 162 -2.99 -15.31 16.37
N ALA A 163 -2.18 -14.90 17.33
CA ALA A 163 -0.97 -15.61 17.76
C ALA A 163 -1.25 -16.40 19.05
N LEU A 164 -1.10 -17.71 19.01
CA LEU A 164 -1.33 -18.64 20.09
C LEU A 164 0.01 -19.19 20.58
N PRO A 165 0.55 -18.72 21.70
CA PRO A 165 1.70 -19.36 22.32
C PRO A 165 1.28 -20.72 22.91
N LEU A 166 1.97 -21.78 22.52
CA LEU A 166 1.76 -23.13 23.04
C LEU A 166 2.76 -23.50 24.13
N SER A 167 4.00 -23.02 23.99
CA SER A 167 5.08 -23.14 24.97
C SER A 167 6.15 -22.09 24.67
N ASP A 168 7.22 -22.04 25.47
CA ASP A 168 8.34 -21.11 25.29
C ASP A 168 9.02 -21.21 23.90
N LYS A 169 8.86 -22.34 23.21
CA LYS A 169 9.49 -22.58 21.92
C LYS A 169 8.51 -22.99 20.81
N GLN A 170 7.22 -22.92 21.09
CA GLN A 170 6.20 -23.33 20.14
C GLN A 170 5.05 -22.34 20.13
N GLY A 171 4.51 -22.08 18.96
CA GLY A 171 3.37 -21.20 18.78
C GLY A 171 2.67 -21.43 17.45
N LEU A 172 1.41 -21.07 17.39
CA LEU A 172 0.61 -21.00 16.19
C LEU A 172 0.28 -19.55 15.90
N VAL A 173 0.30 -19.17 14.62
CA VAL A 173 -0.17 -17.87 14.16
C VAL A 173 -1.18 -18.09 13.04
N PHE A 174 -2.35 -17.51 13.19
CA PHE A 174 -3.40 -17.50 12.17
C PHE A 174 -3.59 -16.08 11.67
N ASP A 175 -3.68 -15.92 10.35
CA ASP A 175 -3.99 -14.65 9.72
C ASP A 175 -5.08 -14.85 8.67
N PHE A 176 -6.18 -14.11 8.82
CA PHE A 176 -7.30 -14.12 7.90
C PHE A 176 -7.49 -12.73 7.32
N ASN A 177 -7.58 -12.64 5.99
CA ASN A 177 -7.83 -11.39 5.28
C ASN A 177 -9.06 -11.57 4.38
N PHE A 178 -9.88 -10.52 4.32
CA PHE A 178 -11.05 -10.46 3.45
C PHE A 178 -11.14 -9.09 2.80
N TYR A 179 -11.41 -9.10 1.50
CA TYR A 179 -11.67 -7.90 0.70
C TYR A 179 -12.98 -8.06 -0.06
N ASP A 180 -13.81 -7.02 -0.07
CA ASP A 180 -14.96 -6.87 -0.98
C ASP A 180 -14.72 -5.63 -1.82
N THR A 181 -14.61 -5.81 -3.14
CA THR A 181 -14.29 -4.75 -4.10
C THR A 181 -15.43 -4.57 -5.07
N LYS A 182 -15.91 -3.34 -5.24
CA LYS A 182 -16.92 -2.98 -6.22
C LYS A 182 -16.49 -1.77 -7.01
N SER A 183 -16.71 -1.80 -8.33
CA SER A 183 -16.47 -0.64 -9.18
C SER A 183 -17.31 0.56 -8.75
N ASP A 184 -16.73 1.74 -8.88
CA ASP A 184 -17.38 3.03 -8.64
C ASP A 184 -17.18 3.95 -9.85
N GLY A 185 -18.23 4.67 -10.25
CA GLY A 185 -18.19 5.62 -11.36
C GLY A 185 -17.75 5.00 -12.69
N GLN A 186 -16.83 5.65 -13.39
CA GLN A 186 -16.27 5.20 -14.67
C GLN A 186 -15.12 4.19 -14.53
N GLY A 187 -14.96 3.57 -13.38
CA GLY A 187 -13.92 2.59 -13.08
C GLY A 187 -13.82 1.38 -14.03
N LEU A 188 -14.71 1.36 -15.00
CA LEU A 188 -14.79 0.41 -16.08
C LEU A 188 -13.65 0.50 -17.10
N GLN A 189 -12.99 1.64 -17.25
CA GLN A 189 -12.01 1.85 -18.33
C GLN A 189 -10.76 0.95 -18.24
N ARG A 190 -10.43 0.47 -17.05
CA ARG A 190 -9.37 -0.54 -16.91
C ARG A 190 -9.89 -1.94 -17.13
N ALA A 191 -11.09 -2.20 -16.68
CA ALA A 191 -11.78 -3.46 -16.94
C ALA A 191 -11.97 -3.73 -18.45
N GLU A 192 -12.27 -2.69 -19.25
CA GLU A 192 -12.34 -2.80 -20.70
C GLU A 192 -11.02 -3.25 -21.34
N LYS A 193 -9.88 -2.84 -20.77
CA LYS A 193 -8.57 -3.23 -21.29
C LYS A 193 -8.25 -4.70 -21.05
N ASP A 194 -8.85 -5.27 -20.02
CA ASP A 194 -8.69 -6.67 -19.61
C ASP A 194 -9.93 -7.52 -19.96
N GLY A 195 -10.87 -6.97 -20.73
CA GLY A 195 -12.08 -7.67 -21.17
C GLY A 195 -13.16 -7.85 -20.10
N VAL A 196 -13.07 -7.11 -19.01
CA VAL A 196 -14.01 -7.17 -17.89
C VAL A 196 -14.87 -5.92 -17.85
N THR A 197 -16.18 -6.07 -17.69
CA THR A 197 -17.13 -4.95 -17.72
C THR A 197 -17.34 -4.27 -16.38
N LYS A 198 -16.94 -4.89 -15.28
CA LYS A 198 -17.04 -4.33 -13.91
C LYS A 198 -16.10 -5.06 -12.95
N LEU A 199 -15.73 -4.36 -11.87
CA LEU A 199 -15.14 -4.99 -10.70
C LEU A 199 -16.25 -5.28 -9.68
N ASP A 200 -16.46 -6.52 -9.36
CA ASP A 200 -17.35 -6.97 -8.29
C ASP A 200 -16.81 -8.30 -7.78
N ASN A 201 -15.79 -8.22 -6.95
CA ASN A 201 -15.08 -9.41 -6.50
C ASN A 201 -14.88 -9.42 -4.98
N ARG A 202 -14.68 -10.62 -4.48
CA ARG A 202 -14.29 -10.89 -3.11
C ARG A 202 -13.04 -11.71 -3.10
N ALA A 203 -12.06 -11.25 -2.36
CA ALA A 203 -10.81 -11.97 -2.13
C ALA A 203 -10.71 -12.34 -0.65
N PHE A 204 -10.35 -13.56 -0.35
CA PHE A 204 -10.03 -13.95 1.01
C PHE A 204 -8.78 -14.81 1.03
N SER A 205 -8.05 -14.73 2.12
CA SER A 205 -6.93 -15.60 2.41
C SER A 205 -6.93 -16.04 3.86
N LEU A 206 -6.46 -17.23 4.09
CA LEU A 206 -6.21 -17.78 5.42
C LEU A 206 -4.82 -18.38 5.44
N SER A 207 -3.99 -17.98 6.37
CA SER A 207 -2.72 -18.63 6.64
C SER A 207 -2.67 -19.15 8.08
N GLY A 208 -1.98 -20.27 8.23
CA GLY A 208 -1.61 -20.84 9.51
C GLY A 208 -0.12 -21.12 9.55
N ALA A 209 0.58 -20.60 10.55
CA ALA A 209 1.99 -20.85 10.76
C ALA A 209 2.23 -21.56 12.09
N TYR A 210 3.01 -22.62 12.07
CA TYR A 210 3.47 -23.32 13.26
C TYR A 210 4.96 -23.04 13.47
N ASN A 211 5.28 -22.41 14.57
CA ASN A 211 6.64 -22.10 14.99
C ASN A 211 7.12 -23.15 15.99
N ILE A 212 8.29 -23.73 15.76
CA ILE A 212 8.94 -24.67 16.67
C ILE A 212 10.46 -24.43 16.69
N GLY A 213 10.96 -23.91 17.81
CA GLY A 213 12.35 -23.52 17.93
C GLY A 213 12.74 -22.46 16.87
N ALA A 214 13.68 -22.82 16.00
CA ALA A 214 14.15 -21.95 14.91
C ALA A 214 13.37 -22.15 13.58
N HIS A 215 12.38 -23.02 13.55
CA HIS A 215 11.66 -23.38 12.33
C HIS A 215 10.23 -22.82 12.33
N THR A 216 9.77 -22.39 11.15
CA THR A 216 8.39 -21.97 10.90
C THR A 216 7.85 -22.74 9.70
N PHE A 217 6.73 -23.40 9.89
CA PHE A 217 5.97 -24.07 8.83
C PHE A 217 4.70 -23.28 8.57
N THR A 218 4.53 -22.81 7.35
CA THR A 218 3.38 -21.99 6.96
C THR A 218 2.57 -22.69 5.88
N LEU A 219 1.27 -22.77 6.07
CA LEU A 219 0.29 -23.15 5.06
C LEU A 219 -0.64 -21.97 4.82
N ALA A 220 -0.83 -21.62 3.56
CA ALA A 220 -1.73 -20.53 3.18
C ALA A 220 -2.68 -20.96 2.04
N TYR A 221 -3.91 -20.44 2.10
CA TYR A 221 -4.92 -20.62 1.07
C TYR A 221 -5.51 -19.25 0.71
N GLN A 222 -5.70 -19.01 -0.57
CA GLN A 222 -6.26 -17.77 -1.08
C GLN A 222 -7.26 -18.07 -2.19
N LYS A 223 -8.34 -17.29 -2.26
CA LYS A 223 -9.31 -17.39 -3.33
C LYS A 223 -9.88 -16.01 -3.65
N VAL A 224 -9.98 -15.72 -4.94
CA VAL A 224 -10.72 -14.58 -5.48
C VAL A 224 -11.96 -15.11 -6.20
N THR A 225 -13.10 -14.47 -6.01
CA THR A 225 -14.39 -14.84 -6.60
C THR A 225 -15.11 -13.58 -7.07
N GLY A 226 -15.95 -13.72 -8.12
CA GLY A 226 -16.69 -12.60 -8.68
C GLY A 226 -16.09 -12.13 -9.99
N ASP A 227 -16.48 -10.93 -10.44
CA ASP A 227 -16.11 -10.37 -11.71
C ASP A 227 -14.89 -9.42 -11.57
N GLY A 228 -13.93 -9.57 -12.46
CA GLY A 228 -12.71 -8.76 -12.51
C GLY A 228 -11.65 -9.18 -11.51
N ASP A 229 -10.48 -8.64 -11.73
CA ASP A 229 -9.33 -8.88 -10.88
C ASP A 229 -9.45 -8.17 -9.54
N TYR A 230 -8.63 -8.55 -8.58
CA TYR A 230 -8.53 -7.87 -7.29
C TYR A 230 -8.20 -6.37 -7.43
N GLY A 231 -7.72 -5.94 -8.58
CA GLY A 231 -7.41 -4.54 -8.87
C GLY A 231 -6.13 -4.07 -8.22
N TYR A 232 -5.12 -4.88 -8.32
CA TYR A 232 -3.77 -4.57 -7.84
C TYR A 232 -3.19 -3.33 -8.51
N GLY A 233 -2.54 -2.50 -7.73
CA GLY A 233 -1.70 -1.42 -8.23
C GLY A 233 -2.37 -0.12 -8.61
N VAL A 234 -3.67 0.04 -8.40
CA VAL A 234 -4.40 1.29 -8.70
C VAL A 234 -4.66 2.12 -7.45
N ASP A 235 -4.54 1.52 -6.32
CA ASP A 235 -4.80 2.09 -5.00
C ASP A 235 -3.52 2.46 -4.24
N GLY A 236 -2.46 2.80 -4.94
CA GLY A 236 -1.18 3.11 -4.31
C GLY A 236 -0.24 1.93 -4.24
N GLY A 237 -0.31 1.08 -5.24
CA GLY A 237 0.84 0.25 -5.54
C GLY A 237 0.99 -1.00 -4.81
N GLY A 238 0.09 -1.59 -4.40
CA GLY A 238 0.52 -2.86 -4.29
C GLY A 238 0.56 -3.62 -3.10
N THR A 239 -0.12 -3.19 -2.21
CA THR A 239 -0.24 -3.99 -1.02
C THR A 239 -1.38 -4.96 -1.19
N VAL A 240 -1.09 -6.07 -1.76
CA VAL A 240 -1.97 -7.21 -1.65
C VAL A 240 -1.60 -7.92 -0.37
N PHE A 241 -2.35 -7.69 0.67
CA PHE A 241 -2.19 -8.40 1.93
C PHE A 241 -2.87 -9.74 1.93
N LEU A 242 -2.84 -10.42 0.84
CA LEU A 242 -3.30 -11.78 0.84
C LEU A 242 -2.19 -12.62 1.43
N ALA A 243 -2.22 -12.70 2.74
CA ALA A 243 -1.40 -13.60 3.54
C ALA A 243 0.10 -13.52 3.24
N ASN A 244 0.66 -12.34 3.14
CA ASN A 244 2.08 -12.20 2.82
C ASN A 244 2.50 -13.09 1.67
N SER A 245 1.64 -13.19 0.79
CA SER A 245 1.60 -14.30 -0.03
C SER A 245 2.85 -14.49 -0.78
N VAL A 246 3.17 -15.67 -0.73
CA VAL A 246 3.99 -16.37 -1.66
C VAL A 246 3.79 -15.84 -3.07
N ALA A 247 2.75 -15.06 -3.29
CA ALA A 247 2.57 -14.53 -4.54
C ALA A 247 1.53 -13.46 -4.57
N ARG A 248 1.85 -12.51 -5.19
CA ARG A 248 1.16 -11.28 -5.46
C ARG A 248 0.02 -11.54 -6.44
N SER A 249 -0.31 -10.55 -7.17
CA SER A 249 -1.33 -10.44 -8.19
C SER A 249 -1.53 -11.58 -9.18
N ASP A 250 -0.60 -12.48 -9.31
CA ASP A 250 -0.68 -13.60 -10.26
C ASP A 250 -1.66 -14.71 -9.82
N PHE A 251 -2.40 -14.45 -8.76
CA PHE A 251 -3.41 -15.36 -8.21
C PHE A 251 -4.83 -15.05 -8.61
N ASN A 252 -5.01 -14.29 -9.61
CA ASN A 252 -6.28 -14.13 -10.27
C ASN A 252 -6.52 -15.32 -11.21
N ALA A 253 -6.55 -16.49 -10.67
CA ALA A 253 -6.98 -17.68 -11.43
C ALA A 253 -8.38 -18.07 -11.01
#